data_2d3697834a8cbfad7878d4dc983b6173
#
_entry.id   2d3697834a8cbfad7878d4dc983b6173
#
_cell.length_a   1.000
_cell.length_b   1.000
_cell.length_c   1.000
_cell.angle_alpha   90.00
_cell.angle_beta   90.00
_cell.angle_gamma   90.00
#
_symmetry.space_group_name_H-M   'P 1'
#
loop_
_entity.id
_entity.type
_entity.pdbx_description
1 polymer ?
#
loop_
_entity_poly.entity_id
_entity_poly.type
_entity_poly.pdbx_seq_one_letter_code
_entity_poly.pdbx_strand_id
1 'polypeptide(L)'
;MYWGRNAVDDEEVDDDNVEDWLKYTFEVIDGQQRTISICRYFDTDHFAVRGKLFSQLKQDNPKKAKELLDYEITVYQCIGNDEDKLNWFKRINIAGKALSAQELRNAVYTGKWLSDAKKRFKEKGNAQKQSRPYLKTSRNSAENRDFDWKRWDGLELALQWICGSKKGEDIEKYMTKHRNDENADELKESFEEVFEWIEDIFPRPSNADSTDKTRTKALKGSDWREIYLAYKDKYDPEKIYEDFEPTGEQAYPDEIEALEKEISRLMKDDEIKDKHGIYWYVLDPEHNEHKLNLRFFDKNDKMKMFAEQKHRCPICHGNGHDTQYNFEDMEADHIVPWSKGGKTTLENGAMLCSSHNNFKSNKKVSVDQLKEWLDELKDLD
;
A
#
# COMPACT_ATOMS: atom_id res chain seq x y z
N MET A 1 -8.04 6.52 -34.33
CA MET A 1 -8.71 6.74 -33.04
C MET A 1 -9.40 5.46 -32.64
N TYR A 2 -9.63 5.25 -31.35
CA TYR A 2 -10.19 4.00 -30.87
C TYR A 2 -11.38 4.27 -29.96
N TRP A 3 -12.50 3.70 -30.27
CA TRP A 3 -13.77 3.94 -29.60
C TRP A 3 -14.35 2.61 -29.11
N GLY A 4 -14.77 2.56 -27.86
CA GLY A 4 -15.56 1.45 -27.32
C GLY A 4 -17.02 1.66 -27.65
N ARG A 5 -17.69 0.62 -28.11
CA ARG A 5 -19.13 0.62 -28.37
C ARG A 5 -19.85 0.08 -27.14
N ASN A 6 -20.83 0.80 -26.64
CA ASN A 6 -21.73 0.34 -25.60
C ASN A 6 -23.05 -0.05 -26.26
N ALA A 7 -23.57 -1.25 -25.92
CA ALA A 7 -24.89 -1.64 -26.37
C ALA A 7 -25.96 -0.67 -25.82
N VAL A 8 -26.80 -0.20 -26.67
CA VAL A 8 -28.04 0.48 -26.28
C VAL A 8 -29.13 -0.57 -26.42
N ASP A 9 -29.83 -0.87 -25.35
CA ASP A 9 -30.91 -1.83 -25.19
C ASP A 9 -31.20 -2.79 -26.38
N ASP A 10 -31.59 -4.02 -26.08
CA ASP A 10 -31.77 -5.25 -26.89
C ASP A 10 -32.44 -5.13 -28.30
N GLU A 11 -32.26 -4.02 -29.02
CA GLU A 11 -32.68 -3.93 -30.42
C GLU A 11 -31.63 -4.51 -31.37
N GLU A 12 -32.01 -5.40 -32.27
CA GLU A 12 -31.19 -5.86 -33.39
C GLU A 12 -30.79 -4.62 -34.23
N VAL A 13 -29.50 -4.34 -34.26
CA VAL A 13 -28.90 -3.24 -35.01
C VAL A 13 -28.13 -3.83 -36.19
N ASP A 14 -28.48 -3.37 -37.40
CA ASP A 14 -27.76 -3.72 -38.62
C ASP A 14 -26.43 -2.93 -38.68
N ASP A 15 -25.33 -3.61 -38.50
CA ASP A 15 -23.98 -3.03 -38.50
C ASP A 15 -23.57 -2.42 -39.86
N ASP A 16 -24.26 -2.74 -40.93
CA ASP A 16 -24.03 -2.20 -42.29
C ASP A 16 -24.84 -0.90 -42.55
N ASN A 17 -25.77 -0.55 -41.65
CA ASN A 17 -26.60 0.63 -41.81
C ASN A 17 -26.11 1.82 -40.97
N VAL A 18 -25.66 2.91 -41.63
CA VAL A 18 -25.12 4.12 -40.97
C VAL A 18 -26.14 4.77 -40.02
N GLU A 19 -27.45 4.68 -40.28
CA GLU A 19 -28.49 5.23 -39.41
C GLU A 19 -28.60 4.47 -38.08
N ASP A 20 -28.28 3.17 -38.10
CA ASP A 20 -28.25 2.34 -36.88
C ASP A 20 -27.05 2.63 -35.99
N TRP A 21 -25.98 3.18 -36.54
CA TRP A 21 -24.85 3.65 -35.73
C TRP A 21 -25.18 4.80 -34.79
N LEU A 22 -26.20 5.61 -35.12
CA LEU A 22 -26.68 6.69 -34.26
C LEU A 22 -27.38 6.17 -32.99
N LYS A 23 -27.75 4.89 -32.98
CA LYS A 23 -28.34 4.21 -31.81
C LYS A 23 -27.31 3.80 -30.78
N TYR A 24 -26.01 3.79 -31.11
CA TYR A 24 -24.96 3.43 -30.19
C TYR A 24 -24.37 4.63 -29.44
N THR A 25 -24.05 4.42 -28.17
CA THR A 25 -23.16 5.34 -27.45
C THR A 25 -21.72 4.85 -27.57
N PHE A 26 -20.82 5.76 -27.89
CA PHE A 26 -19.40 5.44 -28.04
C PHE A 26 -18.59 6.10 -26.94
N GLU A 27 -17.70 5.32 -26.36
CA GLU A 27 -16.67 5.83 -25.45
C GLU A 27 -15.33 5.95 -26.17
N VAL A 28 -14.69 7.12 -26.09
CA VAL A 28 -13.36 7.32 -26.68
C VAL A 28 -12.33 6.70 -25.77
N ILE A 29 -11.80 5.53 -26.14
CA ILE A 29 -10.78 4.82 -25.41
C ILE A 29 -9.38 5.46 -25.63
N ASP A 30 -9.03 5.73 -26.90
CA ASP A 30 -7.83 6.49 -27.27
C ASP A 30 -8.11 7.52 -28.35
N GLY A 31 -7.37 8.61 -28.31
CA GLY A 31 -7.54 9.73 -29.24
C GLY A 31 -8.40 10.85 -28.69
N GLN A 32 -8.75 10.86 -27.40
CA GLN A 32 -9.57 11.89 -26.78
C GLN A 32 -9.03 13.31 -27.05
N GLN A 33 -7.72 13.54 -26.86
CA GLN A 33 -7.13 14.85 -27.13
C GLN A 33 -7.19 15.23 -28.61
N ARG A 34 -7.02 14.27 -29.52
CA ARG A 34 -7.13 14.47 -30.97
C ARG A 34 -8.58 14.82 -31.34
N THR A 35 -9.55 14.06 -30.83
CA THR A 35 -10.98 14.31 -31.05
C THR A 35 -11.37 15.71 -30.56
N ILE A 36 -11.05 16.05 -29.32
CA ILE A 36 -11.34 17.36 -28.72
C ILE A 36 -10.69 18.49 -29.52
N SER A 37 -9.43 18.33 -29.96
CA SER A 37 -8.73 19.35 -30.73
C SER A 37 -9.39 19.57 -32.08
N ILE A 38 -9.80 18.50 -32.76
CA ILE A 38 -10.50 18.57 -34.05
C ILE A 38 -11.82 19.33 -33.86
N CYS A 39 -12.67 18.91 -32.91
CA CYS A 39 -13.94 19.60 -32.63
C CYS A 39 -13.74 21.07 -32.27
N ARG A 40 -12.78 21.37 -31.38
CA ARG A 40 -12.50 22.77 -30.99
C ARG A 40 -11.99 23.64 -32.12
N TYR A 41 -11.25 23.09 -33.07
CA TYR A 41 -10.80 23.83 -34.24
C TYR A 41 -11.93 24.11 -35.22
N PHE A 42 -12.76 23.10 -35.50
CA PHE A 42 -13.82 23.23 -36.49
C PHE A 42 -15.08 23.96 -36.00
N ASP A 43 -15.51 23.72 -34.75
CA ASP A 43 -16.79 24.18 -34.25
C ASP A 43 -16.70 25.53 -33.51
N THR A 44 -15.59 25.78 -32.81
CA THR A 44 -15.50 26.90 -31.87
C THR A 44 -14.40 27.88 -32.14
N ASP A 45 -13.58 27.68 -33.19
CA ASP A 45 -12.40 28.52 -33.48
C ASP A 45 -11.50 28.77 -32.24
N HIS A 46 -11.39 27.76 -31.36
CA HIS A 46 -10.77 27.92 -30.05
C HIS A 46 -9.26 28.22 -30.11
N PHE A 47 -8.63 27.82 -31.20
CA PHE A 47 -7.19 28.10 -31.45
C PHE A 47 -6.90 28.17 -32.93
N ALA A 48 -5.78 28.83 -33.25
CA ALA A 48 -5.29 28.98 -34.64
C ALA A 48 -4.34 27.84 -35.01
N VAL A 49 -4.47 27.29 -36.21
CA VAL A 49 -3.51 26.38 -36.82
C VAL A 49 -2.74 27.12 -37.88
N ARG A 50 -1.40 27.16 -37.78
CA ARG A 50 -0.53 27.96 -38.66
C ARG A 50 -0.96 29.42 -38.77
N GLY A 51 -1.40 29.98 -37.62
CA GLY A 51 -1.80 31.39 -37.50
C GLY A 51 -3.19 31.72 -38.04
N LYS A 52 -4.03 30.72 -38.41
CA LYS A 52 -5.37 30.94 -38.92
C LYS A 52 -6.39 30.16 -38.10
N LEU A 53 -7.51 30.80 -37.72
CA LEU A 53 -8.73 30.17 -37.23
C LEU A 53 -9.44 29.49 -38.40
N PHE A 54 -10.29 28.51 -38.11
CA PHE A 54 -10.99 27.78 -39.17
C PHE A 54 -11.98 28.68 -39.95
N SER A 55 -12.66 29.60 -39.25
CA SER A 55 -13.52 30.62 -39.88
C SER A 55 -12.71 31.50 -40.89
N GLN A 56 -11.51 31.90 -40.51
CA GLN A 56 -10.61 32.67 -41.40
C GLN A 56 -10.15 31.83 -42.59
N LEU A 57 -9.81 30.54 -42.34
CA LEU A 57 -9.44 29.64 -43.43
C LEU A 57 -10.58 29.42 -44.42
N LYS A 58 -11.83 29.33 -43.95
CA LYS A 58 -13.02 29.24 -44.81
C LYS A 58 -13.19 30.45 -45.73
N GLN A 59 -12.84 31.66 -45.26
CA GLN A 59 -12.90 32.88 -46.04
C GLN A 59 -11.74 33.01 -47.00
N ASP A 60 -10.51 32.79 -46.53
CA ASP A 60 -9.27 33.01 -47.30
C ASP A 60 -9.04 31.90 -48.32
N ASN A 61 -9.37 30.66 -48.01
CA ASN A 61 -9.16 29.52 -48.88
C ASN A 61 -10.23 28.42 -48.67
N PRO A 62 -11.43 28.64 -49.27
CA PRO A 62 -12.57 27.70 -49.14
C PRO A 62 -12.25 26.28 -49.60
N LYS A 63 -11.40 26.15 -50.65
CA LYS A 63 -11.00 24.82 -51.15
C LYS A 63 -10.23 24.04 -50.09
N LYS A 64 -9.27 24.70 -49.44
CA LYS A 64 -8.48 24.06 -48.36
C LYS A 64 -9.32 23.75 -47.13
N ALA A 65 -10.26 24.61 -46.80
CA ALA A 65 -11.20 24.35 -45.68
C ALA A 65 -12.07 23.12 -45.99
N LYS A 66 -12.54 22.95 -47.22
CA LYS A 66 -13.30 21.81 -47.67
C LYS A 66 -12.45 20.51 -47.62
N GLU A 67 -11.21 20.55 -48.15
CA GLU A 67 -10.28 19.42 -48.08
C GLU A 67 -10.04 18.94 -46.62
N LEU A 68 -10.03 19.83 -45.64
CA LEU A 68 -9.88 19.49 -44.24
C LEU A 68 -11.14 18.85 -43.64
N LEU A 69 -12.33 19.34 -44.08
CA LEU A 69 -13.63 18.75 -43.64
C LEU A 69 -13.85 17.37 -44.25
N ASP A 70 -13.43 17.21 -45.51
CA ASP A 70 -13.57 15.93 -46.24
C ASP A 70 -12.47 14.91 -45.89
N TYR A 71 -11.57 15.25 -44.93
CA TYR A 71 -10.51 14.33 -44.52
C TYR A 71 -11.07 13.16 -43.70
N GLU A 72 -10.89 11.96 -44.22
CA GLU A 72 -11.34 10.73 -43.57
C GLU A 72 -10.46 10.36 -42.38
N ILE A 73 -11.09 10.13 -41.25
CA ILE A 73 -10.43 9.68 -40.02
C ILE A 73 -10.73 8.20 -39.79
N THR A 74 -9.68 7.38 -39.73
CA THR A 74 -9.86 5.98 -39.35
C THR A 74 -10.17 5.85 -37.86
N VAL A 75 -11.31 5.25 -37.57
CA VAL A 75 -11.74 4.91 -36.21
C VAL A 75 -11.83 3.39 -36.09
N TYR A 76 -11.16 2.82 -35.11
CA TYR A 76 -11.30 1.41 -34.76
C TYR A 76 -12.33 1.28 -33.65
N GLN A 77 -13.33 0.45 -33.84
CA GLN A 77 -14.30 0.09 -32.82
C GLN A 77 -13.80 -1.11 -32.04
N CYS A 78 -13.82 -0.99 -30.72
CA CYS A 78 -13.56 -2.10 -29.79
C CYS A 78 -14.91 -2.63 -29.29
N ILE A 79 -15.26 -3.84 -29.69
CA ILE A 79 -16.47 -4.54 -29.28
C ILE A 79 -16.05 -5.58 -28.25
N GLY A 80 -16.77 -5.66 -27.13
CA GLY A 80 -16.47 -6.61 -26.06
C GLY A 80 -16.77 -6.04 -24.67
N ASN A 81 -16.56 -6.85 -23.66
CA ASN A 81 -16.69 -6.43 -22.26
C ASN A 81 -15.52 -5.54 -21.82
N ASP A 82 -15.57 -5.04 -20.59
CA ASP A 82 -14.53 -4.14 -20.07
C ASP A 82 -13.14 -4.81 -19.99
N GLU A 83 -13.09 -6.11 -19.77
CA GLU A 83 -11.83 -6.88 -19.79
C GLU A 83 -11.22 -6.94 -21.20
N ASP A 84 -12.04 -7.17 -22.21
CA ASP A 84 -11.61 -7.16 -23.62
C ASP A 84 -11.09 -5.78 -24.01
N LYS A 85 -11.80 -4.71 -23.64
CA LYS A 85 -11.40 -3.32 -23.86
C LYS A 85 -10.06 -3.02 -23.19
N LEU A 86 -9.87 -3.47 -21.93
CA LEU A 86 -8.63 -3.28 -21.18
C LEU A 86 -7.45 -4.02 -21.81
N ASN A 87 -7.64 -5.29 -22.18
CA ASN A 87 -6.61 -6.10 -22.81
C ASN A 87 -6.19 -5.53 -24.17
N TRP A 88 -7.14 -5.04 -24.91
CA TRP A 88 -6.89 -4.40 -26.18
C TRP A 88 -6.16 -3.06 -25.98
N PHE A 89 -6.56 -2.23 -25.03
CA PHE A 89 -5.92 -0.96 -24.71
C PHE A 89 -4.47 -1.16 -24.21
N LYS A 90 -4.22 -2.22 -23.43
CA LYS A 90 -2.85 -2.62 -23.05
C LYS A 90 -1.98 -2.88 -24.28
N ARG A 91 -2.50 -3.58 -25.30
CA ARG A 91 -1.75 -3.94 -26.52
C ARG A 91 -1.38 -2.71 -27.37
N ILE A 92 -2.29 -1.75 -27.54
CA ILE A 92 -2.01 -0.58 -28.39
C ILE A 92 -1.05 0.43 -27.73
N ASN A 93 -0.95 0.44 -26.41
CA ASN A 93 -0.07 1.34 -25.68
C ASN A 93 1.37 0.84 -25.52
N ILE A 94 1.73 -0.32 -26.08
CA ILE A 94 3.09 -0.89 -26.02
C ILE A 94 4.13 0.03 -26.69
N ALA A 95 3.75 0.79 -27.72
CA ALA A 95 4.67 1.63 -28.52
C ALA A 95 4.90 3.05 -27.96
N GLY A 96 4.20 3.45 -26.87
CA GLY A 96 4.26 4.79 -26.30
C GLY A 96 4.92 4.84 -24.92
N LYS A 97 4.71 5.95 -24.20
CA LYS A 97 5.02 6.01 -22.77
C LYS A 97 4.13 5.02 -22.04
N ALA A 98 4.74 4.03 -21.39
CA ALA A 98 4.00 3.01 -20.65
C ALA A 98 3.07 3.67 -19.62
N LEU A 99 1.78 3.35 -19.70
CA LEU A 99 0.78 3.77 -18.73
C LEU A 99 0.89 2.88 -17.48
N SER A 100 0.56 3.43 -16.32
CA SER A 100 0.43 2.63 -15.11
C SER A 100 -0.80 1.72 -15.20
N ALA A 101 -0.83 0.65 -14.38
CA ALA A 101 -1.99 -0.24 -14.32
C ALA A 101 -3.28 0.54 -14.00
N GLN A 102 -3.19 1.54 -13.12
CA GLN A 102 -4.36 2.37 -12.78
C GLN A 102 -4.73 3.36 -13.88
N GLU A 103 -3.76 3.91 -14.63
CA GLU A 103 -4.05 4.74 -15.81
C GLU A 103 -4.81 3.95 -16.88
N LEU A 104 -4.44 2.67 -17.07
CA LEU A 104 -5.15 1.76 -17.98
C LEU A 104 -6.60 1.51 -17.51
N ARG A 105 -6.79 1.17 -16.24
CA ARG A 105 -8.12 0.98 -15.65
C ARG A 105 -8.96 2.24 -15.76
N ASN A 106 -8.38 3.40 -15.50
CA ASN A 106 -9.07 4.69 -15.61
C ASN A 106 -9.54 5.04 -17.03
N ALA A 107 -8.97 4.44 -18.05
CA ALA A 107 -9.41 4.63 -19.43
C ALA A 107 -10.60 3.74 -19.79
N VAL A 108 -10.72 2.56 -19.17
CA VAL A 108 -11.75 1.57 -19.48
C VAL A 108 -12.99 1.70 -18.60
N TYR A 109 -12.77 1.88 -17.29
CA TYR A 109 -13.87 1.92 -16.31
C TYR A 109 -14.42 3.34 -16.10
N THR A 110 -14.63 4.09 -17.19
CA THR A 110 -15.19 5.45 -17.11
C THR A 110 -16.62 5.44 -16.57
N GLY A 111 -16.95 6.46 -15.77
CA GLY A 111 -18.28 6.61 -15.16
C GLY A 111 -18.30 7.71 -14.12
N LYS A 112 -19.48 7.90 -13.48
CA LYS A 112 -19.68 8.90 -12.43
C LYS A 112 -18.78 8.63 -11.24
N TRP A 113 -18.77 7.39 -10.78
CA TRP A 113 -17.94 6.93 -9.69
C TRP A 113 -16.45 7.24 -9.90
N LEU A 114 -15.88 6.83 -11.04
CA LEU A 114 -14.47 7.10 -11.33
C LEU A 114 -14.17 8.59 -11.44
N SER A 115 -15.10 9.36 -12.01
CA SER A 115 -14.96 10.82 -12.12
C SER A 115 -14.86 11.47 -10.75
N ASP A 116 -15.62 10.99 -9.78
CA ASP A 116 -15.60 11.46 -8.40
C ASP A 116 -14.34 10.94 -7.66
N ALA A 117 -13.99 9.65 -7.78
CA ALA A 117 -12.77 9.08 -7.25
C ALA A 117 -11.53 9.87 -7.69
N LYS A 118 -11.43 10.22 -8.98
CA LYS A 118 -10.34 11.05 -9.50
C LYS A 118 -10.27 12.44 -8.87
N LYS A 119 -11.38 13.06 -8.52
CA LYS A 119 -11.38 14.37 -7.83
C LYS A 119 -10.81 14.23 -6.42
N ARG A 120 -11.12 13.13 -5.72
CA ARG A 120 -10.71 12.86 -4.34
C ARG A 120 -9.24 12.47 -4.22
N PHE A 121 -8.78 11.61 -5.14
CA PHE A 121 -7.42 11.05 -5.14
C PHE A 121 -6.45 11.76 -6.09
N LYS A 122 -6.74 12.98 -6.49
CA LYS A 122 -5.84 13.78 -7.33
C LYS A 122 -4.61 14.27 -6.58
N GLU A 123 -3.55 14.58 -7.31
CA GLU A 123 -2.37 15.26 -6.77
C GLU A 123 -2.77 16.56 -6.04
N LYS A 124 -2.15 16.80 -4.88
CA LYS A 124 -2.44 17.93 -3.96
C LYS A 124 -3.88 17.95 -3.41
N GLY A 125 -4.64 16.86 -3.59
CA GLY A 125 -5.95 16.66 -2.97
C GLY A 125 -5.86 16.31 -1.49
N ASN A 126 -7.04 16.16 -0.84
CA ASN A 126 -7.11 15.87 0.59
C ASN A 126 -6.52 14.50 0.94
N ALA A 127 -6.81 13.46 0.16
CA ALA A 127 -6.25 12.13 0.36
C ALA A 127 -4.72 12.13 0.38
N GLN A 128 -4.07 12.87 -0.53
CA GLN A 128 -2.62 13.02 -0.53
C GLN A 128 -2.10 13.79 0.68
N LYS A 129 -2.80 14.86 1.09
CA LYS A 129 -2.36 15.67 2.24
C LYS A 129 -2.41 14.87 3.53
N GLN A 130 -3.51 14.15 3.76
CA GLN A 130 -3.73 13.33 4.94
C GLN A 130 -2.74 12.16 5.01
N SER A 131 -2.57 11.43 3.91
CA SER A 131 -1.69 10.26 3.86
C SER A 131 -0.19 10.57 3.81
N ARG A 132 0.19 11.81 3.45
CA ARG A 132 1.60 12.22 3.27
C ARG A 132 2.52 11.93 4.45
N PRO A 133 2.11 12.08 5.72
CA PRO A 133 2.94 11.76 6.87
C PRO A 133 3.25 10.27 7.01
N TYR A 134 2.41 9.40 6.48
CA TYR A 134 2.38 7.96 6.73
C TYR A 134 2.83 7.12 5.54
N LEU A 135 2.57 7.60 4.32
CA LEU A 135 2.93 6.87 3.11
C LEU A 135 4.38 7.15 2.69
N LYS A 136 5.12 6.07 2.48
CA LYS A 136 6.42 6.12 1.84
C LYS A 136 6.21 6.23 0.33
N THR A 137 6.39 7.43 -0.19
CA THR A 137 6.40 7.67 -1.64
C THR A 137 7.70 7.17 -2.26
N SER A 138 8.04 5.90 -2.00
CA SER A 138 9.17 5.21 -2.58
C SER A 138 8.73 4.42 -3.80
N ARG A 139 9.74 3.99 -4.58
CA ARG A 139 9.60 3.25 -5.82
C ARG A 139 8.45 2.24 -5.79
N ASN A 140 7.53 2.32 -6.74
CA ASN A 140 6.54 1.29 -6.98
C ASN A 140 7.25 0.05 -7.51
N SER A 141 7.39 -0.97 -6.65
CA SER A 141 8.15 -2.18 -6.96
C SER A 141 7.53 -2.99 -8.11
N ALA A 142 6.20 -2.95 -8.26
CA ALA A 142 5.50 -3.67 -9.32
C ALA A 142 5.77 -3.09 -10.72
N GLU A 143 5.97 -1.79 -10.81
CA GLU A 143 6.21 -1.07 -12.06
C GLU A 143 7.64 -0.55 -12.20
N ASN A 144 8.50 -0.88 -11.24
CA ASN A 144 9.91 -0.46 -11.21
C ASN A 144 10.10 1.07 -11.34
N ARG A 145 9.19 1.87 -10.79
CA ARG A 145 9.17 3.33 -10.79
C ARG A 145 8.80 3.90 -9.42
N ASP A 146 9.01 5.20 -9.23
CA ASP A 146 8.59 5.90 -8.01
C ASP A 146 7.07 6.02 -7.95
N PHE A 147 6.53 6.05 -6.72
CA PHE A 147 5.12 6.30 -6.45
C PHE A 147 4.76 7.74 -6.87
N ASP A 148 3.75 7.87 -7.72
CA ASP A 148 3.37 9.16 -8.33
C ASP A 148 1.85 9.39 -8.30
N TRP A 149 1.42 10.36 -7.50
CA TRP A 149 0.02 10.76 -7.43
C TRP A 149 -0.56 11.22 -8.77
N LYS A 150 0.26 11.75 -9.67
CA LYS A 150 -0.18 12.14 -11.03
C LYS A 150 -0.55 10.93 -11.87
N ARG A 151 0.00 9.78 -11.56
CA ARG A 151 -0.26 8.51 -12.22
C ARG A 151 -1.26 7.65 -11.48
N TRP A 152 -2.00 8.24 -10.55
CA TRP A 152 -3.08 7.62 -9.80
C TRP A 152 -2.66 6.50 -8.83
N ASP A 153 -1.42 6.47 -8.40
CA ASP A 153 -0.92 5.45 -7.46
C ASP A 153 -1.65 5.53 -6.11
N GLY A 154 -2.07 6.73 -5.69
CA GLY A 154 -2.91 6.91 -4.50
C GLY A 154 -4.30 6.28 -4.65
N LEU A 155 -4.91 6.42 -5.83
CA LEU A 155 -6.19 5.76 -6.13
C LEU A 155 -6.02 4.24 -6.19
N GLU A 156 -4.95 3.76 -6.82
CA GLU A 156 -4.65 2.32 -6.87
C GLU A 156 -4.45 1.74 -5.48
N LEU A 157 -3.72 2.44 -4.61
CA LEU A 157 -3.52 2.03 -3.22
C LEU A 157 -4.84 1.94 -2.45
N ALA A 158 -5.71 2.95 -2.57
CA ALA A 158 -7.03 2.93 -1.94
C ALA A 158 -7.88 1.75 -2.43
N LEU A 159 -7.83 1.47 -3.73
CA LEU A 159 -8.50 0.31 -4.32
C LEU A 159 -7.95 -1.02 -3.80
N GLN A 160 -6.63 -1.16 -3.68
CA GLN A 160 -6.01 -2.34 -3.08
C GLN A 160 -6.46 -2.53 -1.63
N TRP A 161 -6.59 -1.45 -0.87
CA TRP A 161 -7.01 -1.49 0.52
C TRP A 161 -8.46 -1.91 0.69
N ILE A 162 -9.38 -1.33 -0.10
CA ILE A 162 -10.80 -1.68 0.01
C ILE A 162 -11.08 -3.11 -0.51
N CYS A 163 -10.37 -3.54 -1.55
CA CYS A 163 -10.47 -4.91 -2.06
C CYS A 163 -9.79 -5.95 -1.16
N GLY A 164 -8.92 -5.53 -0.21
CA GLY A 164 -8.06 -6.44 0.56
C GLY A 164 -7.11 -7.26 -0.33
N SER A 165 -6.80 -6.79 -1.53
CA SER A 165 -6.04 -7.52 -2.54
C SER A 165 -5.21 -6.58 -3.42
N LYS A 166 -4.00 -7.01 -3.76
CA LYS A 166 -3.12 -6.32 -4.72
C LYS A 166 -3.30 -6.84 -6.16
N LYS A 167 -4.20 -7.80 -6.38
CA LYS A 167 -4.43 -8.37 -7.70
C LYS A 167 -5.27 -7.44 -8.57
N GLY A 168 -4.82 -7.21 -9.80
CA GLY A 168 -5.52 -6.34 -10.75
C GLY A 168 -6.96 -6.77 -11.01
N GLU A 169 -7.22 -8.08 -11.10
CA GLU A 169 -8.55 -8.65 -11.32
C GLU A 169 -9.56 -8.28 -10.22
N ASP A 170 -9.14 -8.23 -8.95
CA ASP A 170 -10.03 -7.88 -7.84
C ASP A 170 -10.38 -6.38 -7.88
N ILE A 171 -9.39 -5.55 -8.24
CA ILE A 171 -9.60 -4.11 -8.45
C ILE A 171 -10.55 -3.88 -9.64
N GLU A 172 -10.36 -4.59 -10.73
CA GLU A 172 -11.19 -4.50 -11.94
C GLU A 172 -12.64 -4.91 -11.65
N LYS A 173 -12.85 -5.99 -10.89
CA LYS A 173 -14.19 -6.40 -10.41
C LYS A 173 -14.86 -5.31 -9.56
N TYR A 174 -14.11 -4.72 -8.64
CA TYR A 174 -14.62 -3.64 -7.80
C TYR A 174 -15.02 -2.42 -8.65
N MET A 175 -14.14 -1.97 -9.55
CA MET A 175 -14.43 -0.84 -10.45
C MET A 175 -15.60 -1.11 -11.39
N THR A 176 -15.77 -2.34 -11.87
CA THR A 176 -16.93 -2.76 -12.68
C THR A 176 -18.22 -2.63 -11.89
N LYS A 177 -18.23 -3.18 -10.66
CA LYS A 177 -19.41 -3.17 -9.79
C LYS A 177 -19.89 -1.76 -9.46
N HIS A 178 -18.94 -0.87 -9.17
CA HIS A 178 -19.22 0.50 -8.71
C HIS A 178 -19.26 1.54 -9.85
N ARG A 179 -19.09 1.13 -11.13
CA ARG A 179 -18.98 2.02 -12.28
C ARG A 179 -20.10 3.07 -12.36
N ASN A 180 -21.34 2.67 -12.04
CA ASN A 180 -22.54 3.48 -12.16
C ASN A 180 -22.93 4.20 -10.86
N ASP A 181 -22.20 4.01 -9.78
CA ASP A 181 -22.46 4.68 -8.52
C ASP A 181 -22.25 6.18 -8.67
N GLU A 182 -23.04 6.97 -7.95
CA GLU A 182 -23.04 8.43 -8.06
C GLU A 182 -21.74 9.07 -7.55
N ASN A 183 -21.09 8.45 -6.57
CA ASN A 183 -19.88 8.95 -5.94
C ASN A 183 -18.96 7.80 -5.46
N ALA A 184 -17.78 8.16 -4.97
CA ALA A 184 -16.78 7.25 -4.41
C ALA A 184 -16.58 7.50 -2.90
N ASP A 185 -17.67 7.78 -2.16
CA ASP A 185 -17.61 8.05 -0.73
C ASP A 185 -17.06 6.85 0.04
N GLU A 186 -17.58 5.63 -0.21
CA GLU A 186 -17.10 4.40 0.43
C GLU A 186 -15.58 4.21 0.28
N LEU A 187 -15.05 4.41 -0.92
CA LEU A 187 -13.61 4.29 -1.16
C LEU A 187 -12.81 5.34 -0.39
N LYS A 188 -13.31 6.58 -0.38
CA LYS A 188 -12.67 7.70 0.34
C LYS A 188 -12.67 7.43 1.84
N GLU A 189 -13.82 7.11 2.41
CA GLU A 189 -14.00 6.84 3.85
C GLU A 189 -13.12 5.68 4.30
N SER A 190 -13.14 4.55 3.58
CA SER A 190 -12.26 3.41 3.88
C SER A 190 -10.76 3.73 3.83
N PHE A 191 -10.36 4.71 3.02
CA PHE A 191 -8.96 5.15 2.95
C PHE A 191 -8.62 6.11 4.07
N GLU A 192 -9.49 7.08 4.37
CA GLU A 192 -9.28 8.12 5.38
C GLU A 192 -9.34 7.54 6.80
N GLU A 193 -10.26 6.61 7.06
CA GLU A 193 -10.44 5.92 8.35
C GLU A 193 -9.13 5.33 8.92
N VAL A 194 -8.28 4.80 8.06
CA VAL A 194 -6.96 4.28 8.48
C VAL A 194 -6.09 5.38 9.08
N PHE A 195 -6.08 6.56 8.46
CA PHE A 195 -5.22 7.67 8.90
C PHE A 195 -5.81 8.40 10.10
N GLU A 196 -7.12 8.50 10.18
CA GLU A 196 -7.83 9.03 11.36
C GLU A 196 -7.53 8.16 12.57
N TRP A 197 -7.68 6.85 12.45
CA TRP A 197 -7.31 5.91 13.49
C TRP A 197 -5.84 6.04 13.91
N ILE A 198 -4.90 6.20 12.97
CA ILE A 198 -3.48 6.40 13.30
C ILE A 198 -3.29 7.71 14.09
N GLU A 199 -3.98 8.77 13.74
CA GLU A 199 -3.88 10.07 14.41
C GLU A 199 -4.43 10.01 15.83
N ASP A 200 -5.47 9.23 16.07
CA ASP A 200 -6.08 9.04 17.39
C ASP A 200 -5.22 8.14 18.29
N ILE A 201 -4.68 7.03 17.76
CA ILE A 201 -3.90 6.06 18.56
C ILE A 201 -2.44 6.47 18.71
N PHE A 202 -1.87 7.19 17.76
CA PHE A 202 -0.49 7.68 17.79
C PHE A 202 -0.42 9.19 17.62
N PRO A 203 -1.07 9.97 18.50
CA PRO A 203 -1.08 11.42 18.40
C PRO A 203 0.35 11.94 18.47
N ARG A 204 0.65 12.96 17.70
CA ARG A 204 1.96 13.61 17.77
C ARG A 204 1.98 14.47 19.03
N PRO A 205 2.87 14.22 19.99
CA PRO A 205 2.99 15.09 21.15
C PRO A 205 3.19 16.53 20.67
N SER A 206 2.47 17.48 21.26
CA SER A 206 2.56 18.92 20.95
C SER A 206 3.98 19.46 21.13
N ASN A 207 4.79 18.80 21.97
CA ASN A 207 6.20 19.10 22.25
C ASN A 207 7.17 18.21 21.46
N ALA A 208 6.67 17.34 20.56
CA ALA A 208 7.55 16.56 19.71
C ALA A 208 8.32 17.55 18.84
N ASP A 209 9.63 17.57 19.03
CA ASP A 209 10.54 18.30 18.18
C ASP A 209 10.21 17.88 16.74
N SER A 210 9.73 18.82 15.92
CA SER A 210 9.39 18.61 14.50
C SER A 210 10.60 18.09 13.71
N THR A 211 11.75 17.99 14.35
CA THR A 211 13.04 17.49 13.87
C THR A 211 13.26 16.01 14.17
N ASP A 212 12.36 15.28 14.85
CA ASP A 212 12.54 13.82 15.05
C ASP A 212 12.43 13.07 13.72
N LYS A 213 13.55 13.07 13.02
CA LYS A 213 13.71 12.39 11.71
C LYS A 213 13.49 10.89 11.83
N THR A 214 13.80 10.28 12.99
CA THR A 214 13.66 8.84 13.21
C THR A 214 12.20 8.47 13.26
N ARG A 215 11.40 9.15 14.06
CA ARG A 215 9.95 8.93 14.15
C ARG A 215 9.25 9.23 12.82
N THR A 216 9.58 10.34 12.17
CA THR A 216 9.02 10.68 10.85
C THR A 216 9.35 9.62 9.81
N LYS A 217 10.56 9.05 9.85
CA LYS A 217 10.96 7.97 8.94
C LYS A 217 10.23 6.67 9.27
N ALA A 218 10.05 6.35 10.53
CA ALA A 218 9.36 5.15 10.99
C ALA A 218 7.86 5.18 10.67
N LEU A 219 7.19 6.32 10.82
CA LEU A 219 5.80 6.51 10.39
C LEU A 219 5.64 6.25 8.89
N LYS A 220 6.60 6.75 8.08
CA LYS A 220 6.56 6.54 6.64
C LYS A 220 6.99 5.13 6.27
N GLY A 221 6.05 4.35 5.79
CA GLY A 221 6.32 3.02 5.22
C GLY A 221 6.04 1.86 6.16
N SER A 222 5.42 2.11 7.31
CA SER A 222 4.74 1.07 8.06
C SER A 222 3.52 0.59 7.27
N ASP A 223 3.19 -0.69 7.40
CA ASP A 223 2.03 -1.30 6.72
C ASP A 223 0.73 -0.93 7.46
N TRP A 224 0.37 0.36 7.41
CA TRP A 224 -0.69 0.94 8.23
C TRP A 224 -2.04 0.26 8.03
N ARG A 225 -2.38 -0.15 6.80
CA ARG A 225 -3.63 -0.88 6.56
C ARG A 225 -3.66 -2.22 7.29
N GLU A 226 -2.55 -2.95 7.30
CA GLU A 226 -2.45 -4.23 8.00
C GLU A 226 -2.46 -4.04 9.51
N ILE A 227 -1.75 -3.02 10.02
CA ILE A 227 -1.78 -2.64 11.45
C ILE A 227 -3.21 -2.26 11.87
N TYR A 228 -3.88 -1.41 11.12
CA TYR A 228 -5.26 -1.00 11.38
C TYR A 228 -6.20 -2.19 11.44
N LEU A 229 -6.18 -3.07 10.44
CA LEU A 229 -7.06 -4.25 10.41
C LEU A 229 -6.79 -5.23 11.55
N ALA A 230 -5.54 -5.33 12.00
CA ALA A 230 -5.17 -6.23 13.10
C ALA A 230 -5.61 -5.69 14.48
N TYR A 231 -5.69 -4.37 14.65
CA TYR A 231 -5.79 -3.78 15.98
C TYR A 231 -6.93 -2.78 16.18
N LYS A 232 -7.69 -2.39 15.14
CA LYS A 232 -8.77 -1.40 15.23
C LYS A 232 -9.85 -1.75 16.26
N ASP A 233 -10.20 -3.04 16.38
CA ASP A 233 -11.24 -3.49 17.31
C ASP A 233 -10.76 -3.48 18.78
N LYS A 234 -9.44 -3.64 18.97
CA LYS A 234 -8.81 -3.60 20.30
C LYS A 234 -8.51 -2.17 20.73
N TYR A 235 -7.96 -1.38 19.84
CA TYR A 235 -7.65 0.04 20.07
C TYR A 235 -8.67 0.89 19.30
N ASP A 236 -9.90 0.87 19.82
CA ASP A 236 -11.05 1.60 19.27
C ASP A 236 -11.05 3.03 19.88
N PRO A 237 -10.78 4.08 19.07
CA PRO A 237 -10.72 5.44 19.58
C PRO A 237 -12.01 5.87 20.27
N GLU A 238 -13.18 5.50 19.75
CA GLU A 238 -14.47 5.88 20.34
C GLU A 238 -14.55 5.41 21.80
N LYS A 239 -14.09 4.17 22.11
CA LYS A 239 -14.07 3.64 23.47
C LYS A 239 -12.97 4.22 24.35
N ILE A 240 -11.75 4.43 23.75
CA ILE A 240 -10.61 4.93 24.49
C ILE A 240 -10.85 6.38 24.96
N TYR A 241 -11.54 7.17 24.15
CA TYR A 241 -11.83 8.59 24.42
C TYR A 241 -13.24 8.85 24.98
N GLU A 242 -14.08 7.84 25.17
CA GLU A 242 -15.52 7.97 25.53
C GLU A 242 -15.74 8.88 26.75
N ASP A 243 -14.96 8.67 27.83
CA ASP A 243 -15.07 9.43 29.08
C ASP A 243 -13.83 10.30 29.36
N PHE A 244 -12.97 10.52 28.35
CA PHE A 244 -11.75 11.25 28.56
C PHE A 244 -11.98 12.76 28.53
N GLU A 245 -11.68 13.43 29.65
CA GLU A 245 -11.58 14.88 29.72
C GLU A 245 -10.13 15.26 30.01
N PRO A 246 -9.46 16.06 29.15
CA PRO A 246 -8.11 16.52 29.41
C PRO A 246 -8.02 17.30 30.73
N THR A 247 -7.14 16.89 31.64
CA THR A 247 -6.95 17.53 32.94
C THR A 247 -5.49 17.94 33.16
N GLY A 248 -5.27 19.18 33.54
CA GLY A 248 -3.92 19.68 33.81
C GLY A 248 -3.02 19.63 32.57
N GLU A 249 -1.90 18.88 32.65
CA GLU A 249 -0.95 18.68 31.56
C GLU A 249 -1.27 17.44 30.71
N GLN A 250 -2.21 16.63 31.18
CA GLN A 250 -2.58 15.37 30.47
C GLN A 250 -3.46 15.69 29.27
N ALA A 251 -2.94 15.42 28.08
CA ALA A 251 -3.59 15.72 26.79
C ALA A 251 -4.28 14.48 26.17
N TYR A 252 -4.00 13.28 26.69
CA TYR A 252 -4.49 12.01 26.12
C TYR A 252 -4.87 11.02 27.22
N PRO A 253 -5.73 10.01 26.93
CA PRO A 253 -6.00 8.90 27.84
C PRO A 253 -4.73 8.17 28.28
N ASP A 254 -4.73 7.59 29.48
CA ASP A 254 -3.59 6.87 30.07
C ASP A 254 -3.02 5.78 29.13
N GLU A 255 -3.90 5.09 28.40
CA GLU A 255 -3.52 4.06 27.46
C GLU A 255 -2.71 4.65 26.28
N ILE A 256 -3.13 5.78 25.74
CA ILE A 256 -2.44 6.48 24.65
C ILE A 256 -1.11 7.07 25.13
N GLU A 257 -1.08 7.64 26.32
CA GLU A 257 0.17 8.14 26.92
C GLU A 257 1.19 7.01 27.17
N ALA A 258 0.72 5.83 27.60
CA ALA A 258 1.58 4.67 27.78
C ALA A 258 2.18 4.18 26.45
N LEU A 259 1.38 4.12 25.38
CA LEU A 259 1.86 3.79 24.04
C LEU A 259 2.92 4.79 23.56
N GLU A 260 2.66 6.08 23.69
CA GLU A 260 3.57 7.15 23.28
C GLU A 260 4.91 7.13 24.06
N LYS A 261 4.85 6.87 25.36
CA LYS A 261 6.05 6.73 26.20
C LYS A 261 6.90 5.54 25.75
N GLU A 262 6.26 4.41 25.48
CA GLU A 262 6.97 3.21 25.02
C GLU A 262 7.55 3.39 23.61
N ILE A 263 6.79 3.97 22.68
CA ILE A 263 7.29 4.34 21.36
C ILE A 263 8.51 5.25 21.46
N SER A 264 8.44 6.26 22.29
CA SER A 264 9.54 7.22 22.48
C SER A 264 10.79 6.55 23.05
N ARG A 265 10.65 5.58 23.95
CA ARG A 265 11.72 4.74 24.47
C ARG A 265 12.37 3.92 23.37
N LEU A 266 11.55 3.19 22.60
CA LEU A 266 11.99 2.28 21.54
C LEU A 266 12.64 3.00 20.36
N MET A 267 12.18 4.21 20.04
CA MET A 267 12.77 5.03 18.98
C MET A 267 14.21 5.43 19.29
N LYS A 268 14.58 5.56 20.56
CA LYS A 268 15.93 5.91 21.03
C LYS A 268 16.85 4.71 21.18
N ASP A 269 16.32 3.50 21.14
CA ASP A 269 17.09 2.28 21.35
C ASP A 269 17.88 1.90 20.09
N ASP A 270 19.21 1.93 20.16
CA ASP A 270 20.11 1.64 19.05
C ASP A 270 20.14 0.15 18.64
N GLU A 271 19.64 -0.74 19.49
CA GLU A 271 19.52 -2.17 19.18
C GLU A 271 18.39 -2.46 18.21
N ILE A 272 17.37 -1.60 18.17
CA ILE A 272 16.25 -1.72 17.23
C ILE A 272 16.64 -1.19 15.85
N LYS A 273 16.81 -2.09 14.90
CA LYS A 273 17.17 -1.71 13.53
C LYS A 273 15.97 -1.33 12.67
N ASP A 274 14.85 -2.01 12.85
CA ASP A 274 13.62 -1.71 12.13
C ASP A 274 12.64 -0.90 12.98
N LYS A 275 12.77 0.41 12.88
CA LYS A 275 11.87 1.34 13.59
C LYS A 275 10.41 1.27 13.12
N HIS A 276 10.12 0.71 11.94
CA HIS A 276 8.75 0.49 11.46
C HIS A 276 8.03 -0.58 12.28
N GLY A 277 8.76 -1.59 12.74
CA GLY A 277 8.22 -2.66 13.57
C GLY A 277 7.76 -2.22 14.95
N ILE A 278 8.18 -1.03 15.43
CA ILE A 278 7.81 -0.51 16.75
C ILE A 278 6.29 -0.38 16.88
N TYR A 279 5.59 0.09 15.85
CA TYR A 279 4.14 0.25 15.88
C TYR A 279 3.39 -1.10 15.98
N TRP A 280 3.91 -2.13 15.32
CA TRP A 280 3.41 -3.48 15.50
C TRP A 280 3.66 -4.02 16.91
N TYR A 281 4.86 -3.78 17.44
CA TYR A 281 5.29 -4.27 18.74
C TYR A 281 4.48 -3.69 19.89
N VAL A 282 4.25 -2.37 19.90
CA VAL A 282 3.54 -1.71 21.00
C VAL A 282 2.05 -2.05 21.05
N LEU A 283 1.44 -2.36 19.91
CA LEU A 283 0.04 -2.77 19.83
C LEU A 283 -0.16 -4.26 20.12
N ASP A 284 0.89 -5.07 19.94
CA ASP A 284 0.83 -6.52 20.17
C ASP A 284 0.83 -6.82 21.68
N PRO A 285 -0.23 -7.46 22.24
CA PRO A 285 -0.29 -7.80 23.65
C PRO A 285 0.81 -8.79 24.08
N GLU A 286 1.34 -9.57 23.15
CA GLU A 286 2.43 -10.51 23.41
C GLU A 286 3.82 -9.88 23.27
N HIS A 287 3.90 -8.64 22.80
CA HIS A 287 5.15 -7.91 22.53
C HIS A 287 6.17 -8.74 21.74
N ASN A 288 5.78 -9.14 20.54
CA ASN A 288 6.60 -9.99 19.69
C ASN A 288 7.85 -9.25 19.19
N GLU A 289 8.98 -9.56 19.78
CA GLU A 289 10.29 -8.94 19.50
C GLU A 289 10.77 -9.13 18.06
N HIS A 290 10.29 -10.16 17.35
CA HIS A 290 10.62 -10.33 15.93
C HIS A 290 10.18 -9.16 15.06
N LYS A 291 9.17 -8.39 15.50
CA LYS A 291 8.73 -7.16 14.80
C LYS A 291 9.76 -6.03 14.84
N LEU A 292 10.63 -6.03 15.84
CA LEU A 292 11.64 -4.98 16.04
C LEU A 292 12.89 -5.17 15.22
N ASN A 293 13.05 -6.34 14.57
CA ASN A 293 14.27 -6.70 13.86
C ASN A 293 15.52 -6.34 14.67
N LEU A 294 15.54 -6.83 15.91
CA LEU A 294 16.62 -6.57 16.86
C LEU A 294 17.97 -7.00 16.28
N ARG A 295 19.04 -6.50 16.86
CA ARG A 295 20.39 -6.87 16.47
C ARG A 295 20.54 -8.38 16.58
N PHE A 296 20.53 -9.06 15.43
CA PHE A 296 20.74 -10.51 15.40
C PHE A 296 22.16 -10.85 15.80
N PHE A 297 22.31 -11.97 16.51
CA PHE A 297 23.61 -12.59 16.67
C PHE A 297 24.25 -12.79 15.29
N ASP A 298 25.46 -12.32 15.12
CA ASP A 298 26.17 -12.51 13.86
C ASP A 298 26.54 -14.00 13.63
N LYS A 299 27.02 -14.31 12.44
CA LYS A 299 27.37 -15.71 12.11
C LYS A 299 28.43 -16.28 13.05
N ASN A 300 29.39 -15.46 13.50
CA ASN A 300 30.46 -15.91 14.40
C ASN A 300 29.91 -16.18 15.79
N ASP A 301 29.01 -15.34 16.28
CA ASP A 301 28.36 -15.54 17.57
C ASP A 301 27.49 -16.80 17.55
N LYS A 302 26.72 -17.01 16.49
CA LYS A 302 25.95 -18.26 16.30
C LYS A 302 26.83 -19.50 16.27
N MET A 303 27.96 -19.44 15.56
CA MET A 303 28.90 -20.56 15.50
C MET A 303 29.53 -20.86 16.85
N LYS A 304 29.89 -19.85 17.64
CA LYS A 304 30.43 -20.03 19.00
C LYS A 304 29.39 -20.68 19.92
N MET A 305 28.18 -20.13 19.98
CA MET A 305 27.09 -20.71 20.78
C MET A 305 26.81 -22.16 20.37
N PHE A 306 26.73 -22.42 19.06
CA PHE A 306 26.50 -23.76 18.51
C PHE A 306 27.60 -24.77 18.95
N ALA A 307 28.85 -24.34 18.90
CA ALA A 307 29.97 -25.17 19.35
C ALA A 307 29.98 -25.39 20.88
N GLU A 308 29.75 -24.32 21.67
CA GLU A 308 29.65 -24.39 23.12
C GLU A 308 28.54 -25.33 23.60
N GLN A 309 27.40 -25.35 22.88
CA GLN A 309 26.28 -26.22 23.14
C GLN A 309 26.44 -27.65 22.58
N LYS A 310 27.62 -28.00 22.10
CA LYS A 310 27.93 -29.34 21.52
C LYS A 310 26.89 -29.73 20.44
N HIS A 311 26.44 -28.75 19.65
CA HIS A 311 25.43 -28.93 18.59
C HIS A 311 24.05 -29.36 19.08
N ARG A 312 23.68 -29.08 20.33
CA ARG A 312 22.44 -29.50 20.96
C ARG A 312 21.54 -28.29 21.29
N CYS A 313 20.24 -28.51 21.25
CA CYS A 313 19.29 -27.55 21.74
C CYS A 313 19.12 -27.74 23.28
N PRO A 314 19.34 -26.69 24.09
CA PRO A 314 19.28 -26.83 25.55
C PRO A 314 17.89 -27.28 26.05
N ILE A 315 16.82 -26.89 25.39
CA ILE A 315 15.45 -27.30 25.74
C ILE A 315 15.21 -28.78 25.40
N CYS A 316 15.79 -29.28 24.29
CA CYS A 316 15.77 -30.73 24.01
C CYS A 316 16.50 -31.49 25.08
N HIS A 317 17.70 -31.04 25.44
CA HIS A 317 18.55 -31.65 26.47
C HIS A 317 17.84 -31.70 27.82
N GLY A 318 17.31 -30.60 28.32
CA GLY A 318 16.55 -30.53 29.56
C GLY A 318 15.27 -31.41 29.58
N ASN A 319 14.76 -31.77 28.43
CA ASN A 319 13.64 -32.73 28.27
C ASN A 319 14.13 -34.19 28.07
N GLY A 320 15.41 -34.46 28.23
CA GLY A 320 15.98 -35.79 28.09
C GLY A 320 16.22 -36.25 26.65
N HIS A 321 16.22 -35.33 25.69
CA HIS A 321 16.50 -35.62 24.28
C HIS A 321 17.91 -35.13 23.88
N ASP A 322 18.81 -36.03 23.73
CA ASP A 322 20.22 -35.73 23.42
C ASP A 322 20.50 -35.71 21.89
N THR A 323 19.66 -34.99 21.16
CA THR A 323 19.74 -34.87 19.70
C THR A 323 20.77 -33.83 19.30
N GLN A 324 21.71 -34.21 18.44
CA GLN A 324 22.58 -33.25 17.74
C GLN A 324 21.92 -32.74 16.48
N TYR A 325 22.06 -31.46 16.23
CA TYR A 325 21.50 -30.75 15.10
C TYR A 325 22.58 -30.25 14.15
N ASN A 326 22.25 -30.02 12.88
CA ASN A 326 23.10 -29.23 12.00
C ASN A 326 22.94 -27.74 12.33
N PHE A 327 23.94 -26.94 11.98
CA PHE A 327 23.93 -25.51 12.25
C PHE A 327 22.71 -24.80 11.62
N GLU A 328 22.29 -25.24 10.41
CA GLU A 328 21.17 -24.68 9.65
C GLU A 328 19.79 -25.03 10.24
N ASP A 329 19.74 -26.06 11.09
CA ASP A 329 18.48 -26.49 11.74
C ASP A 329 18.25 -25.78 13.10
N MET A 330 19.16 -24.86 13.47
CA MET A 330 19.09 -24.12 14.72
C MET A 330 19.10 -22.61 14.50
N GLU A 331 18.39 -21.92 15.37
CA GLU A 331 18.26 -20.47 15.38
C GLU A 331 18.77 -19.89 16.70
N ALA A 332 19.49 -18.76 16.63
CA ALA A 332 19.92 -18.04 17.82
C ALA A 332 18.79 -17.19 18.40
N ASP A 333 18.59 -17.32 19.71
CA ASP A 333 17.62 -16.53 20.46
C ASP A 333 18.22 -16.03 21.79
N HIS A 334 17.61 -14.97 22.38
CA HIS A 334 18.04 -14.40 23.65
C HIS A 334 17.59 -15.26 24.83
N ILE A 335 18.47 -15.58 25.77
CA ILE A 335 18.14 -16.30 27.01
C ILE A 335 17.19 -15.47 27.87
N VAL A 336 17.57 -14.24 28.17
CA VAL A 336 16.69 -13.22 28.73
C VAL A 336 16.11 -12.44 27.57
N PRO A 337 14.79 -12.48 27.35
CA PRO A 337 14.15 -11.75 26.28
C PRO A 337 14.51 -10.26 26.31
N TRP A 338 14.62 -9.66 25.15
CA TRP A 338 14.92 -8.23 25.01
C TRP A 338 13.88 -7.35 25.73
N SER A 339 12.59 -7.68 25.63
CA SER A 339 11.48 -7.02 26.34
C SER A 339 11.65 -7.01 27.87
N LYS A 340 12.50 -7.91 28.40
CA LYS A 340 12.89 -7.99 29.82
C LYS A 340 14.29 -7.42 30.11
N GLY A 341 14.87 -6.65 29.18
CA GLY A 341 16.17 -6.02 29.31
C GLY A 341 17.38 -6.89 28.93
N GLY A 342 17.14 -8.03 28.25
CA GLY A 342 18.21 -8.87 27.71
C GLY A 342 18.94 -8.19 26.56
N LYS A 343 20.28 -8.25 26.56
CA LYS A 343 21.12 -7.69 25.50
C LYS A 343 21.57 -8.76 24.51
N THR A 344 21.87 -8.36 23.29
CA THR A 344 22.42 -9.23 22.24
C THR A 344 23.93 -9.48 22.47
N THR A 345 24.23 -10.30 23.46
CA THR A 345 25.62 -10.73 23.81
C THR A 345 25.67 -12.24 23.83
N LEU A 346 26.89 -12.81 23.66
CA LEU A 346 27.10 -14.28 23.69
C LEU A 346 26.54 -14.91 24.96
N GLU A 347 26.73 -14.25 26.12
CA GLU A 347 26.29 -14.75 27.43
C GLU A 347 24.77 -14.78 27.54
N ASN A 348 24.07 -13.99 26.73
CA ASN A 348 22.60 -13.94 26.66
C ASN A 348 22.06 -14.60 25.38
N GLY A 349 22.88 -15.35 24.65
CA GLY A 349 22.47 -16.05 23.44
C GLY A 349 22.37 -17.55 23.62
N ALA A 350 21.46 -18.20 22.94
CA ALA A 350 21.36 -19.66 22.85
C ALA A 350 20.92 -20.10 21.46
N MET A 351 21.50 -21.19 20.95
CA MET A 351 20.99 -21.84 19.74
C MET A 351 19.88 -22.81 20.11
N LEU A 352 18.72 -22.62 19.52
CA LEU A 352 17.52 -23.45 19.72
C LEU A 352 17.13 -24.12 18.40
N CYS A 353 16.58 -25.33 18.46
CA CYS A 353 15.96 -25.91 17.29
C CYS A 353 14.67 -25.14 16.94
N SER A 354 14.25 -25.15 15.68
CA SER A 354 13.10 -24.36 15.17
C SER A 354 11.82 -24.60 15.98
N SER A 355 11.58 -25.86 16.45
CA SER A 355 10.43 -26.19 17.28
C SER A 355 10.47 -25.46 18.63
N HIS A 356 11.64 -25.42 19.28
CA HIS A 356 11.79 -24.81 20.60
C HIS A 356 11.99 -23.31 20.55
N ASN A 357 12.48 -22.77 19.46
CA ASN A 357 12.50 -21.32 19.24
C ASN A 357 11.07 -20.76 19.20
N ASN A 358 10.18 -21.39 18.43
CA ASN A 358 8.75 -21.06 18.40
C ASN A 358 8.05 -21.29 19.75
N PHE A 359 8.45 -22.34 20.48
CA PHE A 359 7.84 -22.72 21.78
C PHE A 359 8.24 -21.78 22.92
N LYS A 360 9.50 -21.28 22.93
CA LYS A 360 9.99 -20.32 23.91
C LYS A 360 9.22 -19.02 23.89
N SER A 361 8.81 -18.56 22.70
CA SER A 361 7.93 -17.39 22.50
C SER A 361 6.62 -17.51 23.30
N ASN A 362 6.18 -18.75 23.60
CA ASN A 362 4.97 -19.05 24.38
C ASN A 362 5.17 -19.15 25.91
N LYS A 363 6.29 -18.66 26.46
CA LYS A 363 6.58 -18.53 27.92
C LYS A 363 6.58 -19.83 28.74
N LYS A 364 6.87 -20.98 28.15
CA LYS A 364 6.86 -22.28 28.85
C LYS A 364 8.19 -22.69 29.51
N VAL A 365 9.30 -21.99 29.23
CA VAL A 365 10.62 -22.28 29.82
C VAL A 365 11.09 -21.04 30.56
N SER A 366 11.53 -21.20 31.83
CA SER A 366 12.09 -20.09 32.58
C SER A 366 13.53 -19.78 32.15
N VAL A 367 13.96 -18.54 32.37
CA VAL A 367 15.33 -18.10 32.10
C VAL A 367 16.33 -18.94 32.88
N ASP A 368 16.04 -19.23 34.15
CA ASP A 368 16.92 -19.98 35.04
C ASP A 368 17.08 -21.43 34.58
N GLN A 369 16.01 -22.10 34.19
CA GLN A 369 16.07 -23.46 33.62
C GLN A 369 16.87 -23.49 32.32
N LEU A 370 16.73 -22.49 31.45
CA LEU A 370 17.47 -22.45 30.21
C LEU A 370 18.98 -22.25 30.45
N LYS A 371 19.34 -21.44 31.44
CA LYS A 371 20.75 -21.27 31.84
C LYS A 371 21.34 -22.54 32.42
N GLU A 372 20.60 -23.22 33.31
CA GLU A 372 21.01 -24.49 33.89
C GLU A 372 21.30 -25.52 32.81
N TRP A 373 20.42 -25.71 31.86
CA TRP A 373 20.63 -26.65 30.75
C TRP A 373 21.77 -26.25 29.79
N LEU A 374 22.02 -24.96 29.65
CA LEU A 374 23.18 -24.47 28.86
C LEU A 374 24.51 -24.76 29.56
N ASP A 375 24.54 -24.60 30.86
CA ASP A 375 25.75 -24.91 31.65
C ASP A 375 26.01 -26.44 31.67
N GLU A 376 24.96 -27.26 31.82
CA GLU A 376 25.10 -28.73 31.68
C GLU A 376 25.68 -29.13 30.30
N LEU A 377 25.23 -28.48 29.20
CA LEU A 377 25.77 -28.77 27.86
C LEU A 377 27.21 -28.37 27.67
N LYS A 378 27.69 -27.32 28.35
CA LYS A 378 29.10 -26.90 28.28
C LYS A 378 30.03 -27.91 29.01
N ASP A 379 29.51 -28.54 30.06
CA ASP A 379 30.23 -29.51 30.88
C ASP A 379 30.19 -30.93 30.29
N LEU A 380 29.50 -31.16 29.18
CA LEU A 380 29.54 -32.44 28.46
C LEU A 380 30.93 -32.64 27.82
N ASP A 381 31.55 -33.84 28.02
CA ASP A 381 32.79 -34.24 27.39
C ASP A 381 32.73 -34.40 25.86
#